data_587e565ddd65d7773441d48914f9bd3e
#
_entry.id   587e565ddd65d7773441d48914f9bd3e
#
_cell.length_a   1.000
_cell.length_b   1.000
_cell.length_c   1.000
_cell.angle_alpha   90.00
_cell.angle_beta   90.00
_cell.angle_gamma   90.00
#
_symmetry.space_group_name_H-M   'P 1'
#
loop_
_entity.id
_entity.type
_entity.pdbx_description
1 polymer ?
#
loop_
_entity_poly.entity_id
_entity_poly.type
_entity_poly.pdbx_seq_one_letter_code
_entity_poly.pdbx_strand_id
1 'polypeptide(L)'
;MKYKGYLIDLDGTMYRGSEPIPAATAFIKRLQAEKIPFLFVTNNTTKSQEEVVKNLSTNFDIHVTEAEVYTGSIATAAYLKSLDKGNKVYAIGEAGLKLALSEAGFVEEETNPDYVVVALDRNVHYHNFELATLAIHRGARFISTNKDTNLPSEKGLIPGAGALTALIIASTKKQPTYIGKPEAIIMEEALKVIGLDKSDVLMVGDNYETDIMAGIQNEIDSLLVLSGFTSEKDLEKVAKQPTYVVKSLAEWEF
;
A
#
# COMPACT_ATOMS: atom_id res chain seq x y z
N MET A 1 2.91 27.25 6.97
CA MET A 1 2.66 25.85 6.50
C MET A 1 4.00 25.26 6.09
N LYS A 2 4.44 24.16 6.72
CA LYS A 2 5.73 23.53 6.42
C LYS A 2 5.64 22.63 5.18
N TYR A 3 4.54 21.91 5.02
CA TYR A 3 4.32 20.97 3.91
C TYR A 3 3.24 21.47 2.97
N LYS A 4 3.43 21.20 1.66
CA LYS A 4 2.49 21.59 0.60
C LYS A 4 1.47 20.51 0.30
N GLY A 5 1.70 19.25 0.77
CA GLY A 5 0.82 18.12 0.57
C GLY A 5 1.10 16.97 1.54
N TYR A 6 0.21 15.98 1.51
CA TYR A 6 0.22 14.84 2.42
C TYR A 6 0.06 13.52 1.67
N LEU A 7 0.92 12.54 1.97
CA LEU A 7 0.71 11.14 1.63
C LEU A 7 0.19 10.44 2.88
N ILE A 8 -0.97 9.80 2.82
CA ILE A 8 -1.68 9.36 4.02
C ILE A 8 -2.03 7.88 3.89
N ASP A 9 -1.69 7.08 4.90
CA ASP A 9 -2.18 5.71 4.99
C ASP A 9 -3.67 5.64 5.36
N LEU A 10 -4.29 4.48 5.18
CA LEU A 10 -5.71 4.25 5.44
C LEU A 10 -5.97 3.45 6.72
N ASP A 11 -5.61 2.16 6.74
CA ASP A 11 -5.93 1.24 7.83
C ASP A 11 -5.08 1.53 9.07
N GLY A 12 -5.71 1.86 10.20
CA GLY A 12 -5.04 2.29 11.44
C GLY A 12 -4.84 3.80 11.54
N THR A 13 -4.85 4.51 10.41
CA THR A 13 -4.68 5.97 10.32
C THR A 13 -6.01 6.70 10.16
N MET A 14 -6.86 6.30 9.20
CA MET A 14 -8.17 6.89 8.95
C MET A 14 -9.31 6.16 9.66
N TYR A 15 -9.17 4.86 9.83
CA TYR A 15 -10.14 3.98 10.50
C TYR A 15 -9.43 2.72 11.04
N ARG A 16 -10.08 1.96 11.92
CA ARG A 16 -9.62 0.66 12.41
C ARG A 16 -10.65 -0.41 12.04
N GLY A 17 -10.39 -1.18 11.00
CA GLY A 17 -11.37 -2.14 10.48
C GLY A 17 -12.67 -1.44 10.07
N SER A 18 -13.74 -1.63 10.85
CA SER A 18 -15.03 -0.96 10.63
C SER A 18 -15.24 0.30 11.50
N GLU A 19 -14.32 0.62 12.40
CA GLU A 19 -14.47 1.74 13.34
C GLU A 19 -13.84 3.02 12.78
N PRO A 20 -14.59 4.13 12.65
CA PRO A 20 -14.04 5.41 12.23
C PRO A 20 -13.12 6.02 13.30
N ILE A 21 -12.12 6.79 12.86
CA ILE A 21 -11.29 7.65 13.72
C ILE A 21 -11.75 9.10 13.48
N PRO A 22 -12.57 9.68 14.38
CA PRO A 22 -13.18 11.01 14.13
C PRO A 22 -12.16 12.12 13.88
N ALA A 23 -11.00 12.07 14.55
CA ALA A 23 -9.92 13.02 14.36
C ALA A 23 -9.32 12.96 12.95
N ALA A 24 -9.28 11.77 12.35
CA ALA A 24 -8.79 11.57 10.98
C ALA A 24 -9.79 12.13 9.95
N THR A 25 -11.09 11.87 10.12
CA THR A 25 -12.12 12.49 9.27
C THR A 25 -12.07 14.01 9.35
N ALA A 26 -11.93 14.58 10.56
CA ALA A 26 -11.78 16.02 10.75
C ALA A 26 -10.52 16.58 10.08
N PHE A 27 -9.40 15.82 10.13
CA PHE A 27 -8.16 16.19 9.48
C PHE A 27 -8.31 16.30 7.96
N ILE A 28 -8.94 15.30 7.31
CA ILE A 28 -9.21 15.35 5.86
C ILE A 28 -10.10 16.55 5.49
N LYS A 29 -11.16 16.80 6.28
CA LYS A 29 -12.04 17.97 6.05
C LYS A 29 -11.27 19.30 6.16
N ARG A 30 -10.29 19.40 7.06
CA ARG A 30 -9.41 20.58 7.16
C ARG A 30 -8.52 20.71 5.92
N LEU A 31 -7.87 19.63 5.45
CA LEU A 31 -7.09 19.64 4.22
C LEU A 31 -7.91 20.12 3.02
N GLN A 32 -9.14 19.60 2.90
CA GLN A 32 -10.06 20.01 1.83
C GLN A 32 -10.46 21.49 1.94
N ALA A 33 -10.79 21.97 3.14
CA ALA A 33 -11.17 23.36 3.36
C ALA A 33 -10.04 24.34 3.02
N GLU A 34 -8.79 23.97 3.33
CA GLU A 34 -7.58 24.76 3.05
C GLU A 34 -7.01 24.51 1.64
N LYS A 35 -7.64 23.60 0.87
CA LYS A 35 -7.20 23.18 -0.48
C LYS A 35 -5.75 22.66 -0.50
N ILE A 36 -5.35 21.97 0.55
CA ILE A 36 -4.05 21.31 0.63
C ILE A 36 -4.16 19.96 -0.08
N PRO A 37 -3.30 19.67 -1.08
CA PRO A 37 -3.29 18.39 -1.76
C PRO A 37 -2.98 17.24 -0.80
N PHE A 38 -3.67 16.13 -0.98
CA PHE A 38 -3.34 14.87 -0.29
C PHE A 38 -3.62 13.68 -1.19
N LEU A 39 -2.95 12.58 -0.90
CA LEU A 39 -3.12 11.31 -1.60
C LEU A 39 -3.13 10.19 -0.56
N PHE A 40 -4.16 9.37 -0.55
CA PHE A 40 -4.15 8.14 0.21
C PHE A 40 -3.25 7.11 -0.47
N VAL A 41 -2.29 6.56 0.27
CA VAL A 41 -1.33 5.57 -0.23
C VAL A 41 -1.42 4.31 0.63
N THR A 42 -2.00 3.25 0.07
CA THR A 42 -2.26 2.01 0.80
C THR A 42 -1.60 0.79 0.15
N ASN A 43 -1.08 -0.12 0.99
CA ASN A 43 -0.61 -1.44 0.55
C ASN A 43 -1.74 -2.41 0.18
N ASN A 44 -2.99 -2.04 0.46
CA ASN A 44 -4.14 -2.89 0.16
C ASN A 44 -4.30 -3.08 -1.35
N THR A 45 -4.47 -4.34 -1.76
CA THR A 45 -4.63 -4.75 -3.16
C THR A 45 -5.91 -5.53 -3.41
N THR A 46 -6.74 -5.70 -2.38
CA THR A 46 -7.96 -6.52 -2.49
C THR A 46 -9.14 -5.76 -3.09
N LYS A 47 -9.15 -4.42 -2.96
CA LYS A 47 -10.22 -3.53 -3.43
C LYS A 47 -9.74 -2.67 -4.60
N SER A 48 -10.67 -2.32 -5.50
CA SER A 48 -10.45 -1.29 -6.51
C SER A 48 -10.43 0.12 -5.89
N GLN A 49 -9.96 1.14 -6.63
CA GLN A 49 -10.05 2.54 -6.18
C GLN A 49 -11.50 2.94 -5.90
N GLU A 50 -12.43 2.60 -6.80
CA GLU A 50 -13.86 2.88 -6.63
C GLU A 50 -14.41 2.27 -5.34
N GLU A 51 -14.06 1.01 -5.04
CA GLU A 51 -14.48 0.35 -3.79
C GLU A 51 -13.88 1.02 -2.55
N VAL A 52 -12.63 1.50 -2.62
CA VAL A 52 -12.00 2.26 -1.53
C VAL A 52 -12.73 3.59 -1.33
N VAL A 53 -12.97 4.36 -2.38
CA VAL A 53 -13.70 5.63 -2.34
C VAL A 53 -15.10 5.44 -1.77
N LYS A 54 -15.83 4.43 -2.24
CA LYS A 54 -17.15 4.08 -1.73
C LYS A 54 -17.13 3.71 -0.25
N ASN A 55 -16.13 2.93 0.18
CA ASN A 55 -15.96 2.58 1.59
C ASN A 55 -15.69 3.81 2.47
N LEU A 56 -14.80 4.71 2.02
CA LEU A 56 -14.47 5.95 2.72
C LEU A 56 -15.70 6.85 2.90
N SER A 57 -16.49 7.03 1.84
CA SER A 57 -17.68 7.87 1.89
C SER A 57 -18.82 7.27 2.71
N THR A 58 -19.08 5.96 2.55
CA THR A 58 -20.24 5.29 3.17
C THR A 58 -20.02 5.04 4.66
N ASN A 59 -18.81 4.62 5.06
CA ASN A 59 -18.58 4.15 6.42
C ASN A 59 -17.83 5.16 7.31
N PHE A 60 -17.11 6.13 6.70
CA PHE A 60 -16.19 7.00 7.46
C PHE A 60 -16.42 8.50 7.23
N ASP A 61 -17.42 8.89 6.45
CA ASP A 61 -17.73 10.30 6.11
C ASP A 61 -16.53 11.06 5.53
N ILE A 62 -15.72 10.34 4.73
CA ILE A 62 -14.58 10.89 3.99
C ILE A 62 -14.94 10.87 2.50
N HIS A 63 -15.21 12.06 1.96
CA HIS A 63 -15.63 12.23 0.57
C HIS A 63 -14.45 12.65 -0.31
N VAL A 64 -14.00 11.73 -1.14
CA VAL A 64 -12.87 11.89 -2.07
C VAL A 64 -13.22 11.26 -3.41
N THR A 65 -12.36 11.46 -4.39
CA THR A 65 -12.43 10.83 -5.72
C THR A 65 -11.34 9.77 -5.86
N GLU A 66 -11.37 9.01 -6.93
CA GLU A 66 -10.32 8.04 -7.23
C GLU A 66 -8.94 8.69 -7.42
N ALA A 67 -8.90 9.95 -7.86
CA ALA A 67 -7.64 10.68 -8.02
C ALA A 67 -6.87 10.88 -6.69
N GLU A 68 -7.56 10.79 -5.56
CA GLU A 68 -6.98 10.93 -4.21
C GLU A 68 -6.69 9.58 -3.55
N VAL A 69 -6.78 8.46 -4.29
CA VAL A 69 -6.53 7.10 -3.77
C VAL A 69 -5.51 6.37 -4.64
N TYR A 70 -4.38 6.00 -4.07
CA TYR A 70 -3.32 5.25 -4.75
C TYR A 70 -3.07 3.92 -4.02
N THR A 71 -3.46 2.82 -4.66
CA THR A 71 -3.39 1.49 -4.07
C THR A 71 -2.12 0.76 -4.53
N GLY A 72 -1.70 -0.26 -3.73
CA GLY A 72 -0.63 -1.16 -4.13
C GLY A 72 -0.89 -1.87 -5.47
N SER A 73 -2.15 -2.08 -5.84
CA SER A 73 -2.55 -2.65 -7.14
C SER A 73 -2.17 -1.72 -8.30
N ILE A 74 -2.49 -0.44 -8.19
CA ILE A 74 -2.18 0.57 -9.22
C ILE A 74 -0.68 0.77 -9.31
N ALA A 75 0.01 0.89 -8.17
CA ALA A 75 1.46 0.98 -8.14
C ALA A 75 2.12 -0.22 -8.82
N THR A 76 1.59 -1.43 -8.60
CA THR A 76 2.08 -2.64 -9.25
C THR A 76 1.87 -2.60 -10.75
N ALA A 77 0.68 -2.27 -11.22
CA ALA A 77 0.36 -2.17 -12.64
C ALA A 77 1.21 -1.10 -13.35
N ALA A 78 1.38 0.08 -12.73
CA ALA A 78 2.23 1.16 -13.24
C ALA A 78 3.71 0.73 -13.35
N TYR A 79 4.22 0.05 -12.32
CA TYR A 79 5.59 -0.48 -12.32
C TYR A 79 5.79 -1.50 -13.45
N LEU A 80 4.90 -2.48 -13.60
CA LEU A 80 5.00 -3.47 -14.67
C LEU A 80 5.01 -2.80 -16.05
N LYS A 81 4.16 -1.79 -16.25
CA LYS A 81 4.08 -1.03 -17.49
C LYS A 81 5.39 -0.28 -17.79
N SER A 82 6.06 0.26 -16.77
CA SER A 82 7.34 0.95 -16.90
C SER A 82 8.50 0.03 -17.32
N LEU A 83 8.38 -1.27 -17.06
CA LEU A 83 9.41 -2.24 -17.42
C LEU A 83 9.43 -2.58 -18.91
N ASP A 84 8.31 -2.42 -19.61
CA ASP A 84 8.13 -2.67 -21.04
C ASP A 84 8.70 -4.05 -21.50
N LYS A 85 8.36 -5.10 -20.76
CA LYS A 85 8.89 -6.47 -20.95
C LYS A 85 7.79 -7.49 -21.29
N GLY A 86 6.75 -7.06 -21.99
CA GLY A 86 5.58 -7.85 -22.32
C GLY A 86 4.35 -7.44 -21.51
N ASN A 87 3.23 -8.08 -21.77
CA ASN A 87 1.94 -7.77 -21.16
C ASN A 87 1.21 -9.00 -20.59
N LYS A 88 1.88 -10.15 -20.51
CA LYS A 88 1.30 -11.38 -19.98
C LYS A 88 1.61 -11.50 -18.49
N VAL A 89 0.59 -11.65 -17.67
CA VAL A 89 0.75 -11.72 -16.22
C VAL A 89 0.02 -12.92 -15.65
N TYR A 90 0.66 -13.64 -14.74
CA TYR A 90 -0.02 -14.56 -13.84
C TYR A 90 -0.10 -13.92 -12.47
N ALA A 91 -1.32 -13.70 -11.96
CA ALA A 91 -1.56 -12.98 -10.72
C ALA A 91 -2.24 -13.86 -9.66
N ILE A 92 -1.55 -14.05 -8.52
CA ILE A 92 -2.17 -14.47 -7.26
C ILE A 92 -2.62 -13.20 -6.57
N GLY A 93 -3.92 -12.98 -6.47
CA GLY A 93 -4.51 -11.79 -5.89
C GLY A 93 -6.01 -11.69 -6.11
N GLU A 94 -6.66 -10.85 -5.34
CA GLU A 94 -8.10 -10.62 -5.41
C GLU A 94 -8.48 -9.62 -6.51
N ALA A 95 -9.79 -9.32 -6.62
CA ALA A 95 -10.37 -8.55 -7.72
C ALA A 95 -9.71 -7.18 -7.94
N GLY A 96 -9.34 -6.47 -6.87
CA GLY A 96 -8.70 -5.16 -6.98
C GLY A 96 -7.37 -5.17 -7.74
N LEU A 97 -6.52 -6.20 -7.52
CA LEU A 97 -5.30 -6.35 -8.29
C LEU A 97 -5.58 -6.73 -9.75
N LYS A 98 -6.45 -7.71 -9.97
CA LYS A 98 -6.77 -8.20 -11.31
C LYS A 98 -7.37 -7.11 -12.18
N LEU A 99 -8.24 -6.28 -11.60
CA LEU A 99 -8.82 -5.13 -12.30
C LEU A 99 -7.74 -4.12 -12.68
N ALA A 100 -6.89 -3.70 -11.75
CA ALA A 100 -5.82 -2.72 -12.03
C ALA A 100 -4.84 -3.21 -13.11
N LEU A 101 -4.49 -4.49 -13.11
CA LEU A 101 -3.65 -5.09 -14.16
C LEU A 101 -4.37 -5.08 -15.52
N SER A 102 -5.64 -5.47 -15.56
CA SER A 102 -6.45 -5.48 -16.80
C SER A 102 -6.61 -4.08 -17.38
N GLU A 103 -6.92 -3.07 -16.57
CA GLU A 103 -7.04 -1.68 -16.99
C GLU A 103 -5.72 -1.10 -17.51
N ALA A 104 -4.59 -1.56 -16.97
CA ALA A 104 -3.26 -1.21 -17.46
C ALA A 104 -2.87 -1.92 -18.78
N GLY A 105 -3.71 -2.85 -19.28
CA GLY A 105 -3.51 -3.57 -20.53
C GLY A 105 -2.78 -4.91 -20.40
N PHE A 106 -2.65 -5.44 -19.16
CA PHE A 106 -2.11 -6.78 -18.94
C PHE A 106 -3.16 -7.85 -19.19
N VAL A 107 -2.72 -8.98 -19.74
CA VAL A 107 -3.54 -10.15 -20.05
C VAL A 107 -3.15 -11.29 -19.15
N GLU A 108 -4.13 -11.94 -18.53
CA GLU A 108 -3.87 -13.11 -17.67
C GLU A 108 -3.35 -14.28 -18.53
N GLU A 109 -2.25 -14.90 -18.07
CA GLU A 109 -1.57 -16.00 -18.77
C GLU A 109 -0.98 -16.98 -17.75
N GLU A 110 -1.45 -18.22 -17.75
CA GLU A 110 -1.01 -19.25 -16.79
C GLU A 110 0.22 -20.03 -17.25
N THR A 111 0.38 -20.19 -18.57
CA THR A 111 1.37 -21.12 -19.13
C THR A 111 2.74 -20.48 -19.28
N ASN A 112 2.80 -19.30 -19.85
CA ASN A 112 4.05 -18.61 -20.15
C ASN A 112 3.94 -17.09 -19.94
N PRO A 113 3.68 -16.64 -18.69
CA PRO A 113 3.59 -15.22 -18.37
C PRO A 113 4.97 -14.54 -18.40
N ASP A 114 4.97 -13.24 -18.69
CA ASP A 114 6.16 -12.38 -18.57
C ASP A 114 6.42 -12.04 -17.09
N TYR A 115 5.34 -11.95 -16.31
CA TYR A 115 5.36 -11.59 -14.90
C TYR A 115 4.53 -12.55 -14.05
N VAL A 116 5.01 -12.84 -12.85
CA VAL A 116 4.23 -13.43 -11.77
C VAL A 116 4.08 -12.38 -10.68
N VAL A 117 2.85 -12.00 -10.38
CA VAL A 117 2.52 -11.03 -9.33
C VAL A 117 1.84 -11.75 -8.17
N VAL A 118 2.36 -11.51 -6.96
CA VAL A 118 1.81 -12.08 -5.72
C VAL A 118 1.31 -10.98 -4.81
N ALA A 119 0.03 -11.05 -4.48
CA ALA A 119 -0.68 -10.21 -3.53
C ALA A 119 -1.46 -11.07 -2.53
N LEU A 120 -2.21 -10.42 -1.65
CA LEU A 120 -3.16 -11.13 -0.80
C LEU A 120 -4.28 -11.75 -1.64
N ASP A 121 -4.48 -13.03 -1.45
CA ASP A 121 -5.61 -13.79 -1.99
C ASP A 121 -6.09 -14.79 -0.93
N ARG A 122 -7.26 -14.54 -0.37
CA ARG A 122 -7.87 -15.38 0.67
C ARG A 122 -8.48 -16.68 0.14
N ASN A 123 -8.56 -16.81 -1.18
CA ASN A 123 -9.10 -17.99 -1.87
C ASN A 123 -8.03 -18.72 -2.69
N VAL A 124 -6.73 -18.47 -2.41
CA VAL A 124 -5.64 -19.12 -3.11
C VAL A 124 -5.59 -20.61 -2.81
N HIS A 125 -5.35 -21.42 -3.83
CA HIS A 125 -5.18 -22.85 -3.73
C HIS A 125 -3.76 -23.29 -4.07
N TYR A 126 -3.37 -24.51 -3.72
CA TYR A 126 -2.04 -25.05 -4.01
C TYR A 126 -1.67 -24.94 -5.49
N HIS A 127 -2.63 -25.19 -6.38
CA HIS A 127 -2.42 -25.08 -7.82
C HIS A 127 -1.96 -23.69 -8.28
N ASN A 128 -2.43 -22.64 -7.65
CA ASN A 128 -1.97 -21.28 -7.96
C ASN A 128 -0.48 -21.11 -7.64
N PHE A 129 -0.01 -21.65 -6.50
CA PHE A 129 1.42 -21.62 -6.14
C PHE A 129 2.27 -22.49 -7.06
N GLU A 130 1.73 -23.65 -7.53
CA GLU A 130 2.39 -24.50 -8.52
C GLU A 130 2.64 -23.73 -9.82
N LEU A 131 1.60 -23.11 -10.40
CA LEU A 131 1.72 -22.30 -11.63
C LEU A 131 2.71 -21.15 -11.48
N ALA A 132 2.62 -20.38 -10.39
CA ALA A 132 3.54 -19.29 -10.10
C ALA A 132 4.99 -19.77 -9.99
N THR A 133 5.23 -20.85 -9.24
CA THR A 133 6.56 -21.44 -9.07
C THR A 133 7.16 -21.88 -10.40
N LEU A 134 6.40 -22.62 -11.21
CA LEU A 134 6.84 -23.08 -12.52
C LEU A 134 7.12 -21.93 -13.49
N ALA A 135 6.28 -20.91 -13.50
CA ALA A 135 6.47 -19.71 -14.34
C ALA A 135 7.75 -18.97 -13.96
N ILE A 136 8.01 -18.76 -12.66
CA ILE A 136 9.24 -18.13 -12.17
C ILE A 136 10.48 -18.95 -12.51
N HIS A 137 10.42 -20.28 -12.44
CA HIS A 137 11.52 -21.14 -12.87
C HIS A 137 11.79 -21.01 -14.38
N ARG A 138 10.76 -20.84 -15.21
CA ARG A 138 10.89 -20.60 -16.66
C ARG A 138 11.40 -19.21 -17.01
N GLY A 139 11.50 -18.28 -16.05
CA GLY A 139 12.08 -16.97 -16.25
C GLY A 139 11.13 -15.79 -16.13
N ALA A 140 9.84 -16.02 -15.77
CA ALA A 140 8.93 -14.94 -15.47
C ALA A 140 9.47 -14.07 -14.32
N ARG A 141 9.26 -12.75 -14.41
CA ARG A 141 9.69 -11.82 -13.37
C ARG A 141 8.81 -11.95 -12.15
N PHE A 142 9.42 -12.13 -11.00
CA PHE A 142 8.73 -12.30 -9.73
C PHE A 142 8.52 -10.94 -9.04
N ILE A 143 7.26 -10.56 -8.83
CA ILE A 143 6.82 -9.31 -8.22
C ILE A 143 5.95 -9.65 -7.01
N SER A 144 6.10 -8.92 -5.93
CA SER A 144 5.22 -8.97 -4.75
C SER A 144 4.68 -7.58 -4.44
N THR A 145 3.40 -7.49 -4.19
CA THR A 145 2.75 -6.19 -3.96
C THR A 145 3.17 -5.53 -2.65
N ASN A 146 3.51 -6.30 -1.62
CA ASN A 146 4.03 -5.80 -0.34
C ASN A 146 4.69 -6.92 0.48
N LYS A 147 5.32 -6.54 1.59
CA LYS A 147 6.01 -7.45 2.52
C LYS A 147 5.17 -7.85 3.74
N ASP A 148 3.94 -7.41 3.83
CA ASP A 148 3.11 -7.58 5.03
C ASP A 148 2.86 -9.07 5.29
N THR A 149 3.54 -9.61 6.30
CA THR A 149 3.44 -11.03 6.65
C THR A 149 2.12 -11.37 7.32
N ASN A 150 1.54 -10.39 8.00
CA ASN A 150 0.30 -10.55 8.75
C ASN A 150 -0.66 -9.39 8.49
N LEU A 151 -1.94 -9.69 8.63
CA LEU A 151 -3.03 -8.72 8.63
C LEU A 151 -3.82 -8.85 9.92
N PRO A 152 -4.23 -7.75 10.56
CA PRO A 152 -5.14 -7.80 11.69
C PRO A 152 -6.54 -8.23 11.21
N SER A 153 -7.19 -9.07 12.00
CA SER A 153 -8.59 -9.46 11.83
C SER A 153 -9.26 -9.58 13.19
N GLU A 154 -10.60 -9.66 13.21
CA GLU A 154 -11.37 -9.92 14.44
C GLU A 154 -10.97 -11.23 15.15
N LYS A 155 -10.39 -12.18 14.41
CA LYS A 155 -9.94 -13.49 14.91
C LYS A 155 -8.46 -13.50 15.32
N GLY A 156 -7.75 -12.38 15.18
CA GLY A 156 -6.31 -12.26 15.39
C GLY A 156 -5.53 -12.01 14.10
N LEU A 157 -4.22 -12.19 14.14
CA LEU A 157 -3.34 -12.00 12.99
C LEU A 157 -3.50 -13.16 11.98
N ILE A 158 -3.83 -12.83 10.74
CA ILE A 158 -3.94 -13.78 9.62
C ILE A 158 -2.83 -13.54 8.61
N PRO A 159 -2.48 -14.52 7.73
CA PRO A 159 -1.43 -14.35 6.73
C PRO A 159 -1.73 -13.20 5.75
N GLY A 160 -0.72 -12.35 5.52
CA GLY A 160 -0.73 -11.29 4.51
C GLY A 160 -0.07 -11.70 3.19
N ALA A 161 0.06 -10.76 2.26
CA ALA A 161 0.71 -10.98 0.96
C ALA A 161 2.17 -11.46 1.10
N GLY A 162 2.90 -10.92 2.08
CA GLY A 162 4.27 -11.34 2.37
C GLY A 162 4.39 -12.81 2.78
N ALA A 163 3.40 -13.37 3.48
CA ALA A 163 3.38 -14.79 3.83
C ALA A 163 3.18 -15.68 2.58
N LEU A 164 2.28 -15.30 1.65
CA LEU A 164 2.09 -16.00 0.38
C LEU A 164 3.34 -15.90 -0.50
N THR A 165 3.97 -14.74 -0.51
CA THR A 165 5.24 -14.48 -1.20
C THR A 165 6.36 -15.36 -0.63
N ALA A 166 6.44 -15.52 0.70
CA ALA A 166 7.46 -16.34 1.35
C ALA A 166 7.39 -17.82 0.93
N LEU A 167 6.18 -18.36 0.70
CA LEU A 167 6.00 -19.71 0.17
C LEU A 167 6.67 -19.84 -1.20
N ILE A 168 6.47 -18.88 -2.11
CA ILE A 168 7.06 -18.90 -3.45
C ILE A 168 8.57 -18.66 -3.40
N ILE A 169 9.06 -17.79 -2.52
CA ILE A 169 10.51 -17.64 -2.28
C ILE A 169 11.12 -18.97 -1.84
N ALA A 170 10.45 -19.67 -0.91
CA ALA A 170 10.94 -20.96 -0.42
C ALA A 170 11.03 -22.03 -1.52
N SER A 171 10.06 -22.05 -2.44
CA SER A 171 10.01 -23.03 -3.55
C SER A 171 10.96 -22.67 -4.70
N THR A 172 11.11 -21.38 -5.03
CA THR A 172 11.90 -20.92 -6.19
C THR A 172 13.33 -20.54 -5.86
N LYS A 173 13.64 -20.22 -4.61
CA LYS A 173 14.88 -19.57 -4.15
C LYS A 173 15.16 -18.22 -4.84
N LYS A 174 14.15 -17.61 -5.42
CA LYS A 174 14.23 -16.28 -6.04
C LYS A 174 13.53 -15.23 -5.18
N GLN A 175 14.11 -14.02 -5.14
CA GLN A 175 13.51 -12.88 -4.45
C GLN A 175 12.63 -12.09 -5.42
N PRO A 176 11.47 -11.60 -5.00
CA PRO A 176 10.65 -10.71 -5.79
C PRO A 176 11.18 -9.28 -5.78
N THR A 177 10.73 -8.46 -6.73
CA THR A 177 10.69 -7.02 -6.55
C THR A 177 9.44 -6.69 -5.73
N TYR A 178 9.62 -6.02 -4.61
CA TYR A 178 8.51 -5.54 -3.78
C TYR A 178 8.09 -4.13 -4.22
N ILE A 179 6.79 -3.86 -4.22
CA ILE A 179 6.22 -2.61 -4.74
C ILE A 179 5.77 -1.67 -3.62
N GLY A 180 4.98 -2.18 -2.68
CA GLY A 180 4.30 -1.40 -1.65
C GLY A 180 5.22 -0.81 -0.59
N LYS A 181 4.69 0.10 0.23
CA LYS A 181 5.41 0.68 1.37
C LYS A 181 6.13 -0.42 2.18
N PRO A 182 7.38 -0.21 2.60
CA PRO A 182 8.16 1.03 2.56
C PRO A 182 9.00 1.23 1.29
N GLU A 183 8.79 0.46 0.23
CA GLU A 183 9.64 0.48 -0.97
C GLU A 183 9.50 1.81 -1.75
N ALA A 184 10.60 2.18 -2.43
CA ALA A 184 10.66 3.42 -3.20
C ALA A 184 9.65 3.46 -4.35
N ILE A 185 9.31 2.31 -4.95
CA ILE A 185 8.47 2.22 -6.14
C ILE A 185 7.11 2.89 -5.91
N ILE A 186 6.38 2.49 -4.86
CA ILE A 186 5.06 3.09 -4.58
C ILE A 186 5.19 4.58 -4.19
N MET A 187 6.26 4.96 -3.49
CA MET A 187 6.46 6.32 -3.01
C MET A 187 6.80 7.27 -4.16
N GLU A 188 7.67 6.87 -5.07
CA GLU A 188 8.03 7.66 -6.26
C GLU A 188 6.81 7.87 -7.19
N GLU A 189 6.00 6.83 -7.38
CA GLU A 189 4.78 6.96 -8.16
C GLU A 189 3.73 7.84 -7.44
N ALA A 190 3.57 7.71 -6.13
CA ALA A 190 2.68 8.56 -5.35
C ALA A 190 3.09 10.05 -5.44
N LEU A 191 4.39 10.35 -5.40
CA LEU A 191 4.91 11.72 -5.58
C LEU A 191 4.59 12.27 -6.98
N LYS A 192 4.69 11.46 -8.03
CA LYS A 192 4.30 11.85 -9.40
C LYS A 192 2.80 12.15 -9.48
N VAL A 193 1.97 11.30 -8.85
CA VAL A 193 0.51 11.48 -8.84
C VAL A 193 0.10 12.76 -8.12
N ILE A 194 0.66 13.03 -6.93
CA ILE A 194 0.35 14.26 -6.20
C ILE A 194 0.99 15.51 -6.82
N GLY A 195 2.03 15.33 -7.66
CA GLY A 195 2.72 16.43 -8.34
C GLY A 195 3.58 17.31 -7.44
N LEU A 196 4.13 16.74 -6.37
CA LEU A 196 4.96 17.45 -5.39
C LEU A 196 6.32 16.75 -5.19
N ASP A 197 7.32 17.53 -4.81
CA ASP A 197 8.63 17.01 -4.45
C ASP A 197 8.60 16.37 -3.04
N LYS A 198 9.52 15.43 -2.80
CA LYS A 198 9.63 14.73 -1.51
C LYS A 198 9.83 15.65 -0.30
N SER A 199 10.47 16.80 -0.48
CA SER A 199 10.67 17.81 0.57
C SER A 199 9.41 18.62 0.90
N ASP A 200 8.41 18.58 0.02
CA ASP A 200 7.17 19.36 0.15
C ASP A 200 6.02 18.53 0.73
N VAL A 201 6.21 17.23 0.91
CA VAL A 201 5.16 16.33 1.42
C VAL A 201 5.49 15.75 2.79
N LEU A 202 4.46 15.36 3.52
CA LEU A 202 4.55 14.62 4.78
C LEU A 202 3.88 13.26 4.62
N MET A 203 4.60 12.16 4.93
CA MET A 203 4.00 10.83 5.02
C MET A 203 3.35 10.64 6.39
N VAL A 204 2.05 10.37 6.40
CA VAL A 204 1.25 10.18 7.61
C VAL A 204 0.81 8.72 7.69
N GLY A 205 1.08 8.07 8.81
CA GLY A 205 0.69 6.68 9.01
C GLY A 205 0.79 6.24 10.46
N ASP A 206 0.32 5.04 10.75
CA ASP A 206 0.30 4.44 12.09
C ASP A 206 1.27 3.28 12.26
N ASN A 207 1.78 2.75 11.16
CA ASN A 207 2.66 1.59 11.16
C ASN A 207 4.11 2.01 10.86
N TYR A 208 4.98 1.81 11.87
CA TYR A 208 6.39 2.16 11.73
C TYR A 208 7.07 1.42 10.57
N GLU A 209 6.84 0.12 10.43
CA GLU A 209 7.55 -0.73 9.46
C GLU A 209 7.16 -0.44 7.99
N THR A 210 5.99 0.10 7.76
CA THR A 210 5.51 0.45 6.42
C THR A 210 5.56 1.95 6.18
N ASP A 211 4.80 2.73 6.95
CA ASP A 211 4.56 4.15 6.66
C ASP A 211 5.73 5.03 7.05
N ILE A 212 6.24 4.83 8.28
CA ILE A 212 7.34 5.64 8.78
C ILE A 212 8.63 5.25 8.06
N MET A 213 8.85 3.96 7.85
CA MET A 213 9.99 3.50 7.05
C MET A 213 9.90 3.94 5.59
N ALA A 214 8.67 4.08 5.01
CA ALA A 214 8.50 4.69 3.69
C ALA A 214 9.00 6.14 3.67
N GLY A 215 8.70 6.93 4.69
CA GLY A 215 9.27 8.25 4.85
C GLY A 215 10.79 8.21 4.98
N ILE A 216 11.30 7.45 5.94
CA ILE A 216 12.74 7.38 6.27
C ILE A 216 13.58 6.89 5.09
N GLN A 217 13.16 5.84 4.39
CA GLN A 217 13.92 5.25 3.27
C GLN A 217 13.90 6.11 2.01
N ASN A 218 12.84 6.91 1.83
CA ASN A 218 12.68 7.76 0.66
C ASN A 218 13.00 9.24 0.94
N GLU A 219 13.54 9.56 2.13
CA GLU A 219 13.90 10.92 2.55
C GLU A 219 12.70 11.89 2.53
N ILE A 220 11.54 11.39 2.93
CA ILE A 220 10.30 12.14 3.13
C ILE A 220 10.07 12.28 4.64
N ASP A 221 9.75 13.46 5.13
CA ASP A 221 9.37 13.65 6.53
C ASP A 221 8.14 12.79 6.86
N SER A 222 8.08 12.26 8.08
CA SER A 222 7.03 11.33 8.50
C SER A 222 6.35 11.76 9.80
N LEU A 223 5.05 11.55 9.87
CA LEU A 223 4.19 11.75 11.03
C LEU A 223 3.59 10.41 11.44
N LEU A 224 4.04 9.88 12.58
CA LEU A 224 3.42 8.71 13.20
C LEU A 224 2.22 9.13 14.03
N VAL A 225 1.07 8.51 13.77
CA VAL A 225 -0.12 8.63 14.62
C VAL A 225 -0.28 7.38 15.47
N LEU A 226 -0.39 7.55 16.80
CA LEU A 226 -0.50 6.44 17.74
C LEU A 226 -1.94 5.88 17.85
N SER A 227 -2.70 6.06 16.76
CA SER A 227 -4.08 5.56 16.68
C SER A 227 -4.17 4.11 16.22
N GLY A 228 -3.10 3.52 15.70
CA GLY A 228 -3.15 2.22 15.05
C GLY A 228 -2.17 1.19 15.60
N PHE A 229 -1.27 0.69 14.74
CA PHE A 229 -0.44 -0.49 14.96
C PHE A 229 0.75 -0.23 15.91
N THR A 230 1.49 0.88 15.72
CA THR A 230 2.71 1.17 16.47
C THR A 230 2.40 1.87 17.78
N SER A 231 2.93 1.35 18.89
CA SER A 231 2.81 1.96 20.21
C SER A 231 4.04 2.82 20.57
N GLU A 232 3.92 3.70 21.58
CA GLU A 232 5.05 4.49 22.12
C GLU A 232 6.22 3.58 22.56
N LYS A 233 5.93 2.40 23.12
CA LYS A 233 6.95 1.44 23.56
C LYS A 233 7.74 0.83 22.41
N ASP A 234 7.12 0.72 21.24
CA ASP A 234 7.81 0.20 20.06
C ASP A 234 8.83 1.21 19.53
N LEU A 235 8.56 2.51 19.67
CA LEU A 235 9.48 3.58 19.30
C LEU A 235 10.76 3.61 20.15
N GLU A 236 10.75 3.08 21.35
CA GLU A 236 11.97 2.96 22.18
C GLU A 236 13.00 2.01 21.58
N LYS A 237 12.58 1.12 20.67
CA LYS A 237 13.41 0.04 20.09
C LYS A 237 13.88 0.34 18.68
N VAL A 238 13.38 1.41 18.03
CA VAL A 238 13.71 1.71 16.64
C VAL A 238 14.99 2.52 16.52
N ALA A 239 15.77 2.24 15.48
CA ALA A 239 17.06 2.91 15.25
C ALA A 239 16.91 4.34 14.74
N LYS A 240 15.83 4.62 13.99
CA LYS A 240 15.53 5.95 13.44
C LYS A 240 14.14 6.35 13.90
N GLN A 241 14.01 7.53 14.46
CA GLN A 241 12.71 8.05 14.91
C GLN A 241 11.91 8.64 13.74
N PRO A 242 10.56 8.63 13.80
CA PRO A 242 9.72 9.44 12.92
C PRO A 242 10.11 10.93 13.05
N THR A 243 9.85 11.73 12.01
CA THR A 243 10.03 13.19 12.11
C THR A 243 9.11 13.79 13.17
N TYR A 244 7.88 13.29 13.24
CA TYR A 244 6.88 13.70 14.23
C TYR A 244 6.12 12.50 14.75
N VAL A 245 5.64 12.62 15.99
CA VAL A 245 4.76 11.66 16.66
C VAL A 245 3.62 12.42 17.32
N VAL A 246 2.39 12.02 17.07
CA VAL A 246 1.19 12.54 17.74
C VAL A 246 0.30 11.39 18.23
N LYS A 247 -0.46 11.62 19.30
CA LYS A 247 -1.43 10.62 19.75
C LYS A 247 -2.65 10.55 18.83
N SER A 248 -2.97 11.70 18.23
CA SER A 248 -4.14 11.84 17.35
C SER A 248 -3.88 12.94 16.33
N LEU A 249 -4.47 12.81 15.12
CA LEU A 249 -4.44 13.86 14.10
C LEU A 249 -5.14 15.16 14.53
N ALA A 250 -5.89 15.15 15.65
CA ALA A 250 -6.41 16.39 16.25
C ALA A 250 -5.31 17.30 16.81
N GLU A 251 -4.14 16.75 17.14
CA GLU A 251 -2.98 17.49 17.67
C GLU A 251 -2.11 18.09 16.55
N TRP A 252 -2.34 17.72 15.29
CA TRP A 252 -1.54 18.18 14.18
C TRP A 252 -2.08 19.50 13.63
N GLU A 253 -1.21 20.52 13.60
CA GLU A 253 -1.45 21.82 12.97
C GLU A 253 -0.61 21.96 11.68
N PHE A 254 -1.15 22.65 10.66
CA PHE A 254 -0.49 22.83 9.37
C PHE A 254 0.56 23.95 9.37
#